data_b125c108947d277625c251ad30b8d7ed
#
_entry.id   b125c108947d277625c251ad30b8d7ed
#
_cell.length_a   1.000
_cell.length_b   1.000
_cell.length_c   1.000
_cell.angle_alpha   90.00
_cell.angle_beta   90.00
_cell.angle_gamma   90.00
#
_symmetry.space_group_name_H-M   'P 1'
#
loop_
_entity.id
_entity.type
_entity.pdbx_description
1 polymer ?
#
loop_
_entity_poly.entity_id
_entity_poly.type
_entity_poly.pdbx_seq_one_letter_code
_entity_poly.pdbx_strand_id
1 'polypeptide(L)'
;LKTVKTRETQIIKQADVVMLLHLMGQEFDEETTKLNYSYYEKRTLHGSSLSPSIYSIMGLKVGDDSKAYRYLRRAALIDLVNLQGNTREGIHAANAGGVWQVVIFGFAGVSVDEDGMLCIQPNMPPEWNGLTFRIHYLNSWLEIAVQADNHVDVKILEGEHTVVKGNGENVEV
;
A
#
# COMPACT_ATOMS: atom_id res chain seq x y z
N LEU A 1 -23.35 8.24 -25.79
CA LEU A 1 -22.25 8.71 -24.93
C LEU A 1 -21.37 9.62 -25.78
N LYS A 2 -21.33 10.95 -25.51
CA LYS A 2 -20.38 11.86 -26.17
C LYS A 2 -18.97 11.43 -25.74
N THR A 3 -18.12 11.09 -26.70
CA THR A 3 -16.70 10.80 -26.48
C THR A 3 -16.04 12.06 -25.95
N VAL A 4 -15.77 12.12 -24.66
CA VAL A 4 -15.01 13.21 -24.06
C VAL A 4 -13.58 13.10 -24.58
N LYS A 5 -13.11 14.16 -25.26
CA LYS A 5 -11.71 14.23 -25.68
C LYS A 5 -10.84 14.45 -24.44
N THR A 6 -10.20 13.40 -23.97
CA THR A 6 -9.33 13.42 -22.76
C THR A 6 -8.28 14.54 -22.80
N ARG A 7 -7.83 14.94 -23.99
CA ARG A 7 -6.87 16.07 -24.19
C ARG A 7 -7.39 17.44 -23.73
N GLU A 8 -8.70 17.59 -23.59
CA GLU A 8 -9.35 18.83 -23.19
C GLU A 8 -9.79 18.82 -21.72
N THR A 9 -9.35 17.82 -20.96
CA THR A 9 -9.72 17.63 -19.56
C THR A 9 -8.48 17.49 -18.68
N GLN A 10 -8.67 17.63 -17.36
CA GLN A 10 -7.65 17.37 -16.35
C GLN A 10 -7.62 15.88 -15.92
N ILE A 11 -8.25 15.00 -16.68
CA ILE A 11 -8.29 13.57 -16.41
C ILE A 11 -6.93 12.96 -16.69
N ILE A 12 -6.43 12.16 -15.77
CA ILE A 12 -5.20 11.41 -15.90
C ILE A 12 -5.48 9.90 -15.97
N LYS A 13 -4.60 9.15 -16.61
CA LYS A 13 -4.78 7.71 -16.81
C LYS A 13 -4.47 6.91 -15.55
N GLN A 14 -3.43 7.29 -14.82
CA GLN A 14 -2.84 6.51 -13.74
C GLN A 14 -2.28 7.40 -12.61
N ALA A 15 -1.73 6.79 -11.58
CA ALA A 15 -1.39 7.41 -10.30
C ALA A 15 0.00 8.08 -10.27
N ASP A 16 0.47 8.75 -11.33
CA ASP A 16 1.86 9.21 -11.45
C ASP A 16 2.26 10.16 -10.30
N VAL A 17 1.47 11.21 -10.04
CA VAL A 17 1.76 12.16 -8.96
C VAL A 17 1.59 11.52 -7.59
N VAL A 18 0.57 10.68 -7.41
CA VAL A 18 0.32 10.00 -6.13
C VAL A 18 1.41 8.94 -5.86
N MET A 19 1.97 8.32 -6.91
CA MET A 19 3.15 7.48 -6.81
C MET A 19 4.39 8.28 -6.36
N LEU A 20 4.60 9.48 -6.89
CA LEU A 20 5.69 10.36 -6.47
C LEU A 20 5.59 10.67 -4.97
N LEU A 21 4.40 11.03 -4.48
CA LEU A 21 4.17 11.27 -3.05
C LEU A 21 4.41 10.04 -2.18
N HIS A 22 4.21 8.84 -2.73
CA HIS A 22 4.54 7.60 -2.03
C HIS A 22 6.05 7.36 -1.96
N LEU A 23 6.74 7.47 -3.09
CA LEU A 23 8.16 7.16 -3.19
C LEU A 23 9.07 8.19 -2.51
N MET A 24 8.65 9.45 -2.51
CA MET A 24 9.39 10.57 -1.94
C MET A 24 8.63 11.19 -0.75
N GLY A 25 8.00 10.35 0.04
CA GLY A 25 7.07 10.80 1.10
C GLY A 25 7.70 11.64 2.20
N GLN A 26 9.02 11.64 2.34
CA GLN A 26 9.76 12.48 3.29
C GLN A 26 9.94 13.93 2.79
N GLU A 27 9.81 14.15 1.48
CA GLU A 27 9.96 15.48 0.86
C GLU A 27 8.68 16.31 0.91
N PHE A 28 7.55 15.73 1.34
CA PHE A 28 6.25 16.38 1.31
C PHE A 28 5.60 16.32 2.70
N ASP A 29 5.09 17.47 3.14
CA ASP A 29 4.29 17.53 4.38
C ASP A 29 2.93 16.81 4.21
N GLU A 30 2.28 16.58 5.33
CA GLU A 30 1.01 15.86 5.39
C GLU A 30 -0.10 16.61 4.66
N GLU A 31 -0.16 17.94 4.78
CA GLU A 31 -1.16 18.77 4.14
C GLU A 31 -1.04 18.72 2.62
N THR A 32 0.17 18.91 2.10
CA THR A 32 0.49 18.79 0.67
C THR A 32 0.12 17.40 0.14
N THR A 33 0.47 16.35 0.88
CA THR A 33 0.15 14.96 0.52
C THR A 33 -1.35 14.74 0.44
N LYS A 34 -2.12 15.15 1.44
CA LYS A 34 -3.57 15.00 1.52
C LYS A 34 -4.30 15.80 0.44
N LEU A 35 -3.85 17.03 0.19
CA LEU A 35 -4.42 17.89 -0.83
C LEU A 35 -4.25 17.29 -2.23
N ASN A 36 -3.03 16.84 -2.55
CA ASN A 36 -2.72 16.22 -3.84
C ASN A 36 -3.43 14.87 -4.01
N TYR A 37 -3.44 14.01 -3.01
CA TYR A 37 -4.22 12.77 -3.05
C TYR A 37 -5.68 13.06 -3.40
N SER A 38 -6.33 13.99 -2.68
CA SER A 38 -7.73 14.34 -2.89
C SER A 38 -8.00 14.97 -4.27
N TYR A 39 -7.03 15.73 -4.80
CA TYR A 39 -7.13 16.34 -6.12
C TYR A 39 -7.05 15.31 -7.23
N TYR A 40 -6.03 14.43 -7.19
CA TYR A 40 -5.75 13.48 -8.25
C TYR A 40 -6.66 12.24 -8.19
N GLU A 41 -7.13 11.84 -7.01
CA GLU A 41 -8.06 10.72 -6.86
C GLU A 41 -9.32 10.90 -7.72
N LYS A 42 -9.91 12.10 -7.68
CA LYS A 42 -11.13 12.43 -8.44
C LYS A 42 -10.90 12.53 -9.95
N ARG A 43 -9.64 12.62 -10.39
CA ARG A 43 -9.26 12.84 -11.78
C ARG A 43 -8.62 11.64 -12.44
N THR A 44 -8.30 10.61 -11.67
CA THR A 44 -7.68 9.40 -12.19
C THR A 44 -8.74 8.44 -12.71
N LEU A 45 -8.60 8.02 -13.96
CA LEU A 45 -9.51 7.04 -14.58
C LEU A 45 -9.34 5.63 -14.04
N HIS A 46 -8.20 5.36 -13.39
CA HIS A 46 -7.82 4.00 -12.99
C HIS A 46 -7.89 2.97 -14.13
N GLY A 47 -7.57 3.41 -15.34
CA GLY A 47 -7.47 2.56 -16.51
C GLY A 47 -6.17 1.74 -16.57
N SER A 48 -5.25 2.00 -15.65
CA SER A 48 -4.05 1.20 -15.41
C SER A 48 -4.28 0.23 -14.25
N SER A 49 -3.84 -1.01 -14.41
CA SER A 49 -3.88 -2.02 -13.33
C SER A 49 -3.03 -1.63 -12.11
N LEU A 50 -2.06 -0.74 -12.27
CA LEU A 50 -1.16 -0.29 -11.21
C LEU A 50 -1.74 0.82 -10.32
N SER A 51 -2.72 1.60 -10.82
CA SER A 51 -3.27 2.72 -10.08
C SER A 51 -3.95 2.33 -8.76
N PRO A 52 -4.79 1.29 -8.69
CA PRO A 52 -5.53 0.98 -7.47
C PRO A 52 -4.63 0.68 -6.28
N SER A 53 -3.50 -0.03 -6.47
CA SER A 53 -2.58 -0.34 -5.37
C SER A 53 -1.97 0.93 -4.77
N ILE A 54 -1.53 1.87 -5.60
CA ILE A 54 -0.94 3.13 -5.12
C ILE A 54 -1.98 3.99 -4.39
N TYR A 55 -3.20 4.10 -4.93
CA TYR A 55 -4.29 4.81 -4.25
C TYR A 55 -4.72 4.15 -2.95
N SER A 56 -4.57 2.82 -2.83
CA SER A 56 -4.80 2.10 -1.58
C SER A 56 -3.78 2.48 -0.51
N ILE A 57 -2.48 2.39 -0.80
CA ILE A 57 -1.40 2.75 0.13
C ILE A 57 -1.54 4.21 0.57
N MET A 58 -1.71 5.12 -0.39
CA MET A 58 -1.81 6.54 -0.09
C MET A 58 -3.12 6.91 0.60
N GLY A 59 -4.19 6.17 0.36
CA GLY A 59 -5.46 6.31 1.07
C GLY A 59 -5.29 6.08 2.57
N LEU A 60 -4.57 5.01 2.96
CA LEU A 60 -4.22 4.76 4.36
C LEU A 60 -3.37 5.90 4.94
N LYS A 61 -2.37 6.36 4.19
CA LYS A 61 -1.49 7.45 4.64
C LYS A 61 -2.25 8.76 4.92
N VAL A 62 -3.32 9.05 4.18
CA VAL A 62 -4.13 10.26 4.37
C VAL A 62 -5.38 10.06 5.23
N GLY A 63 -5.60 8.86 5.78
CA GLY A 63 -6.72 8.51 6.63
C GLY A 63 -8.04 8.23 5.90
N ASP A 64 -8.00 7.85 4.62
CA ASP A 64 -9.18 7.43 3.84
C ASP A 64 -9.26 5.89 3.75
N ASP A 65 -9.35 5.24 4.91
CA ASP A 65 -9.27 3.77 5.05
C ASP A 65 -10.34 3.05 4.22
N SER A 66 -11.53 3.60 4.18
CA SER A 66 -12.65 3.04 3.40
C SER A 66 -12.35 2.98 1.90
N LYS A 67 -11.74 4.04 1.33
CA LYS A 67 -11.31 4.02 -0.06
C LYS A 67 -10.08 3.13 -0.26
N ALA A 68 -9.14 3.15 0.68
CA ALA A 68 -7.96 2.30 0.65
C ALA A 68 -8.35 0.82 0.52
N TYR A 69 -9.27 0.35 1.35
CA TYR A 69 -9.75 -1.03 1.27
C TYR A 69 -10.49 -1.34 -0.03
N ARG A 70 -11.30 -0.41 -0.54
CA ARG A 70 -11.96 -0.59 -1.85
C ARG A 70 -10.95 -0.68 -2.99
N TYR A 71 -9.88 0.11 -2.96
CA TYR A 71 -8.81 0.04 -3.95
C TYR A 71 -8.00 -1.24 -3.85
N LEU A 72 -7.69 -1.75 -2.63
CA LEU A 72 -7.09 -3.06 -2.44
C LEU A 72 -7.96 -4.15 -3.10
N ARG A 73 -9.26 -4.19 -2.78
CA ARG A 73 -10.17 -5.18 -3.38
C ARG A 73 -10.20 -5.07 -4.90
N ARG A 74 -10.22 -3.86 -5.44
CA ARG A 74 -10.16 -3.65 -6.89
C ARG A 74 -8.89 -4.21 -7.49
N ALA A 75 -7.72 -3.91 -6.92
CA ALA A 75 -6.44 -4.43 -7.37
C ALA A 75 -6.39 -5.96 -7.32
N ALA A 76 -6.78 -6.55 -6.19
CA ALA A 76 -6.77 -8.00 -6.00
C ALA A 76 -7.68 -8.76 -6.96
N LEU A 77 -8.79 -8.15 -7.39
CA LEU A 77 -9.78 -8.78 -8.25
C LEU A 77 -9.51 -8.56 -9.76
N ILE A 78 -8.54 -7.76 -10.15
CA ILE A 78 -8.31 -7.40 -11.57
C ILE A 78 -8.31 -8.64 -12.48
N ASP A 79 -7.51 -9.63 -12.16
CA ASP A 79 -7.36 -10.84 -12.95
C ASP A 79 -8.37 -11.94 -12.56
N LEU A 80 -8.74 -12.02 -11.29
CA LEU A 80 -9.62 -13.07 -10.77
C LEU A 80 -11.03 -13.01 -11.36
N VAL A 81 -11.53 -11.81 -11.63
CA VAL A 81 -12.86 -11.61 -12.22
C VAL A 81 -12.82 -10.86 -13.57
N ASN A 82 -11.63 -10.80 -14.18
CA ASN A 82 -11.42 -10.19 -15.49
C ASN A 82 -11.98 -8.75 -15.59
N LEU A 83 -11.70 -7.92 -14.59
CA LEU A 83 -12.25 -6.57 -14.46
C LEU A 83 -11.95 -5.67 -15.67
N GLN A 84 -10.83 -5.88 -16.36
CA GLN A 84 -10.41 -5.11 -17.52
C GLN A 84 -10.73 -5.79 -18.86
N GLY A 85 -11.28 -7.00 -18.85
CA GLY A 85 -11.69 -7.75 -20.04
C GLY A 85 -10.53 -8.32 -20.87
N ASN A 86 -9.31 -8.35 -20.33
CA ASN A 86 -8.08 -8.72 -21.04
C ASN A 86 -7.26 -9.83 -20.36
N THR A 87 -7.80 -10.52 -19.36
CA THR A 87 -7.09 -11.58 -18.61
C THR A 87 -6.63 -12.73 -19.51
N ARG A 88 -7.32 -12.95 -20.66
CA ARG A 88 -6.91 -13.94 -21.67
C ARG A 88 -5.54 -13.62 -22.31
N GLU A 89 -5.06 -12.39 -22.22
CA GLU A 89 -3.76 -11.94 -22.74
C GLU A 89 -2.62 -12.19 -21.74
N GLY A 90 -2.95 -12.63 -20.54
CA GLY A 90 -2.04 -12.92 -19.44
C GLY A 90 -2.43 -12.19 -18.14
N ILE A 91 -1.75 -12.54 -17.05
CA ILE A 91 -1.95 -11.90 -15.77
C ILE A 91 -1.23 -10.54 -15.70
N HIS A 92 -1.76 -9.63 -14.91
CA HIS A 92 -1.13 -8.35 -14.61
C HIS A 92 -0.07 -8.54 -13.49
N ALA A 93 1.09 -9.12 -13.80
CA ALA A 93 2.12 -9.48 -12.82
C ALA A 93 2.55 -8.31 -11.93
N ALA A 94 2.72 -7.11 -12.49
CA ALA A 94 3.05 -5.92 -11.71
C ALA A 94 1.93 -5.49 -10.76
N ASN A 95 0.65 -5.73 -11.12
CA ASN A 95 -0.46 -5.52 -10.19
C ASN A 95 -0.45 -6.52 -9.03
N ALA A 96 -0.09 -7.78 -9.28
CA ALA A 96 0.07 -8.76 -8.21
C ALA A 96 1.12 -8.30 -7.18
N GLY A 97 2.27 -7.78 -7.65
CA GLY A 97 3.25 -7.12 -6.80
C GLY A 97 2.70 -5.90 -6.06
N GLY A 98 1.89 -5.08 -6.74
CA GLY A 98 1.20 -3.94 -6.14
C GLY A 98 0.22 -4.33 -5.03
N VAL A 99 -0.51 -5.43 -5.18
CA VAL A 99 -1.40 -5.98 -4.13
C VAL A 99 -0.59 -6.38 -2.90
N TRP A 100 0.54 -7.08 -3.11
CA TRP A 100 1.46 -7.41 -2.02
C TRP A 100 1.96 -6.16 -1.29
N GLN A 101 2.38 -5.12 -2.04
CA GLN A 101 2.81 -3.85 -1.46
C GLN A 101 1.72 -3.17 -0.62
N VAL A 102 0.45 -3.21 -1.06
CA VAL A 102 -0.67 -2.68 -0.28
C VAL A 102 -0.81 -3.41 1.05
N VAL A 103 -0.69 -4.73 1.04
CA VAL A 103 -0.80 -5.52 2.28
C VAL A 103 0.34 -5.18 3.23
N ILE A 104 1.58 -5.16 2.74
CA ILE A 104 2.78 -5.00 3.57
C ILE A 104 3.05 -3.53 3.92
N PHE A 105 3.15 -2.65 2.93
CA PHE A 105 3.47 -1.23 3.18
C PHE A 105 2.25 -0.38 3.55
N GLY A 106 1.06 -0.83 3.14
CA GLY A 106 -0.20 -0.17 3.48
C GLY A 106 -0.74 -0.66 4.82
N PHE A 107 -1.42 -1.81 4.82
CA PHE A 107 -2.18 -2.28 5.98
C PHE A 107 -1.30 -2.78 7.14
N ALA A 108 -0.20 -3.48 6.88
CA ALA A 108 0.76 -3.83 7.92
C ALA A 108 1.64 -2.65 8.34
N GLY A 109 1.70 -1.58 7.52
CA GLY A 109 2.41 -0.36 7.84
C GLY A 109 3.93 -0.52 7.96
N VAL A 110 4.50 -1.45 7.18
CA VAL A 110 5.95 -1.67 7.17
C VAL A 110 6.64 -0.51 6.48
N SER A 111 7.62 0.07 7.15
CA SER A 111 8.47 1.16 6.65
C SER A 111 9.85 1.09 7.27
N VAL A 112 10.75 1.95 6.80
CA VAL A 112 12.06 2.16 7.41
C VAL A 112 12.16 3.64 7.74
N ASP A 113 12.55 3.97 8.96
CA ASP A 113 12.73 5.36 9.41
C ASP A 113 14.07 5.96 8.94
N GLU A 114 14.31 7.22 9.31
CA GLU A 114 15.51 7.96 8.92
C GLU A 114 16.81 7.35 9.50
N ASP A 115 16.71 6.64 10.61
CA ASP A 115 17.82 5.92 11.24
C ASP A 115 18.05 4.52 10.64
N GLY A 116 17.23 4.13 9.65
CA GLY A 116 17.29 2.81 9.01
C GLY A 116 16.59 1.71 9.80
N MET A 117 15.82 2.05 10.86
CA MET A 117 15.12 1.06 11.68
C MET A 117 13.81 0.63 11.03
N LEU A 118 13.56 -0.68 11.06
CA LEU A 118 12.30 -1.26 10.61
C LEU A 118 11.15 -0.85 11.53
N CYS A 119 10.12 -0.25 10.95
CA CYS A 119 8.92 0.19 11.63
C CYS A 119 7.71 -0.59 11.13
N ILE A 120 6.81 -0.96 12.05
CA ILE A 120 5.58 -1.67 11.77
C ILE A 120 4.46 -0.91 12.48
N GLN A 121 3.63 -0.22 11.69
CA GLN A 121 2.52 0.61 12.18
C GLN A 121 1.23 0.20 11.46
N PRO A 122 0.61 -0.91 11.88
CA PRO A 122 -0.53 -1.47 11.18
C PRO A 122 -1.78 -0.61 11.29
N ASN A 123 -2.56 -0.64 10.23
CA ASN A 123 -3.94 -0.13 10.18
C ASN A 123 -4.80 -1.22 9.53
N MET A 124 -5.15 -2.23 10.33
CA MET A 124 -5.86 -3.42 9.85
C MET A 124 -7.31 -3.11 9.50
N PRO A 125 -7.80 -3.56 8.34
CA PRO A 125 -9.21 -3.41 8.02
C PRO A 125 -10.05 -4.33 8.92
N PRO A 126 -11.26 -3.92 9.29
CA PRO A 126 -12.10 -4.68 10.23
C PRO A 126 -12.52 -6.06 9.71
N GLU A 127 -12.36 -6.30 8.41
CA GLU A 127 -12.66 -7.59 7.77
C GLU A 127 -11.57 -8.64 7.99
N TRP A 128 -10.38 -8.25 8.48
CA TRP A 128 -9.26 -9.16 8.68
C TRP A 128 -9.13 -9.56 10.15
N ASN A 129 -8.92 -10.85 10.39
CA ASN A 129 -8.69 -11.37 11.74
C ASN A 129 -7.23 -11.30 12.17
N GLY A 130 -6.32 -11.09 11.23
CA GLY A 130 -4.89 -10.99 11.44
C GLY A 130 -4.13 -11.12 10.13
N LEU A 131 -2.83 -10.84 10.19
CA LEU A 131 -1.91 -10.92 9.07
C LEU A 131 -0.58 -11.46 9.59
N THR A 132 -0.05 -12.50 8.94
CA THR A 132 1.30 -13.00 9.24
C THR A 132 2.11 -13.04 7.96
N PHE A 133 3.32 -12.52 8.01
CA PHE A 133 4.24 -12.49 6.88
C PHE A 133 5.69 -12.58 7.33
N ARG A 134 6.58 -12.81 6.37
CA ARG A 134 8.02 -12.90 6.62
C ARG A 134 8.76 -11.89 5.78
N ILE A 135 9.74 -11.25 6.38
CA ILE A 135 10.65 -10.33 5.69
C ILE A 135 12.10 -10.61 6.10
N HIS A 136 13.00 -10.30 5.19
CA HIS A 136 14.42 -10.25 5.49
C HIS A 136 14.81 -8.80 5.80
N TYR A 137 15.30 -8.58 7.02
CA TYR A 137 15.76 -7.28 7.46
C TYR A 137 17.17 -7.40 8.05
N LEU A 138 18.11 -6.61 7.52
CA LEU A 138 19.54 -6.75 7.81
C LEU A 138 20.00 -8.20 7.61
N ASN A 139 20.49 -8.87 8.65
CA ASN A 139 21.00 -10.24 8.61
C ASN A 139 19.99 -11.27 9.15
N SER A 140 18.73 -10.89 9.33
CA SER A 140 17.74 -11.72 10.01
C SER A 140 16.46 -11.94 9.20
N TRP A 141 15.93 -13.14 9.22
CA TRP A 141 14.57 -13.45 8.79
C TRP A 141 13.61 -13.25 9.95
N LEU A 142 12.68 -12.37 9.77
CA LEU A 142 11.66 -12.04 10.75
C LEU A 142 10.31 -12.58 10.30
N GLU A 143 9.57 -13.20 11.23
CA GLU A 143 8.14 -13.44 11.10
C GLU A 143 7.41 -12.38 11.91
N ILE A 144 6.52 -11.65 11.24
CA ILE A 144 5.72 -10.57 11.81
C ILE A 144 4.28 -11.02 11.80
N ALA A 145 3.64 -11.00 12.96
CA ALA A 145 2.22 -11.27 13.11
C ALA A 145 1.52 -10.00 13.61
N VAL A 146 0.52 -9.56 12.87
CA VAL A 146 -0.35 -8.43 13.23
C VAL A 146 -1.72 -8.98 13.55
N GLN A 147 -2.24 -8.67 14.73
CA GLN A 147 -3.56 -9.08 15.19
C GLN A 147 -4.64 -8.08 14.74
N ALA A 148 -5.90 -8.45 14.84
CA ALA A 148 -7.03 -7.61 14.42
C ALA A 148 -7.12 -6.26 15.17
N ASP A 149 -6.58 -6.20 16.37
CA ASP A 149 -6.48 -5.00 17.21
C ASP A 149 -5.23 -4.16 16.94
N ASN A 150 -4.48 -4.48 15.87
CA ASN A 150 -3.21 -3.89 15.49
C ASN A 150 -2.03 -4.25 16.43
N HIS A 151 -2.18 -5.22 17.33
CA HIS A 151 -1.03 -5.71 18.08
C HIS A 151 -0.01 -6.38 17.16
N VAL A 152 1.28 -6.11 17.41
CA VAL A 152 2.39 -6.59 16.58
C VAL A 152 3.27 -7.52 17.40
N ASP A 153 3.39 -8.75 16.94
CA ASP A 153 4.36 -9.72 17.42
C ASP A 153 5.46 -9.91 16.37
N VAL A 154 6.72 -9.91 16.79
CA VAL A 154 7.87 -10.15 15.91
C VAL A 154 8.70 -11.31 16.47
N LYS A 155 9.11 -12.22 15.59
CA LYS A 155 9.93 -13.36 15.93
C LYS A 155 11.08 -13.52 14.93
N ILE A 156 12.30 -13.71 15.44
CA ILE A 156 13.43 -14.15 14.60
C ILE A 156 13.26 -15.63 14.24
N LEU A 157 13.32 -15.90 12.95
CA LEU A 157 13.35 -17.26 12.41
C LEU A 157 14.78 -17.74 12.17
N GLU A 158 15.64 -16.81 11.70
CA GLU A 158 17.04 -17.07 11.38
C GLU A 158 17.81 -15.75 11.46
N GLY A 159 19.06 -15.78 11.90
CA GLY A 159 19.95 -14.63 11.94
C GLY A 159 20.26 -14.13 13.35
N GLU A 160 20.61 -12.86 13.45
CA GLU A 160 21.08 -12.23 14.67
C GLU A 160 19.97 -11.43 15.34
N HIS A 161 20.14 -11.19 16.63
CA HIS A 161 19.26 -10.30 17.42
C HIS A 161 19.15 -8.92 16.78
N THR A 162 17.93 -8.39 16.69
CA THR A 162 17.68 -7.10 16.07
C THR A 162 16.62 -6.31 16.86
N VAL A 163 16.52 -5.03 16.59
CA VAL A 163 15.50 -4.16 17.17
C VAL A 163 14.60 -3.65 16.04
N VAL A 164 13.32 -3.70 16.27
CA VAL A 164 12.30 -3.13 15.37
C VAL A 164 11.36 -2.22 16.16
N LYS A 165 10.65 -1.32 15.49
CA LYS A 165 9.60 -0.51 16.13
C LYS A 165 8.23 -1.10 15.80
N GLY A 166 7.53 -1.63 16.79
CA GLY A 166 6.13 -2.03 16.71
C GLY A 166 5.23 -0.99 17.35
N ASN A 167 4.29 -0.39 16.62
CA ASN A 167 3.40 0.66 17.15
C ASN A 167 4.13 1.84 17.81
N GLY A 168 5.33 2.19 17.31
CA GLY A 168 6.16 3.27 17.84
C GLY A 168 7.04 2.89 19.04
N GLU A 169 6.94 1.67 19.56
CA GLU A 169 7.76 1.16 20.65
C GLU A 169 8.87 0.23 20.12
N ASN A 170 10.04 0.27 20.76
CA ASN A 170 11.12 -0.64 20.41
C ASN A 170 10.79 -2.05 20.91
N VAL A 171 10.86 -3.01 20.00
CA VAL A 171 10.73 -4.44 20.27
C VAL A 171 12.07 -5.09 20.02
N GLU A 172 12.70 -5.60 21.07
CA GLU A 172 13.91 -6.43 20.96
C GLU A 172 13.52 -7.85 20.55
N VAL A 173 14.14 -8.38 19.54
CA VAL A 173 13.81 -9.69 18.97
C VAL A 173 15.05 -10.54 18.82
#